data_0908cf96c55743b14ef3d8580126a523
#
_entry.id   0908cf96c55743b14ef3d8580126a523
#
_cell.length_a   1.000
_cell.length_b   1.000
_cell.length_c   1.000
_cell.angle_alpha   90.00
_cell.angle_beta   90.00
_cell.angle_gamma   90.00
#
_symmetry.space_group_name_H-M   'P 1'
#
loop_
_entity.id
_entity.type
_entity.pdbx_description
1 polymer ?
#
loop_
_entity_poly.entity_id
_entity_poly.type
_entity_poly.pdbx_seq_one_letter_code
_entity_poly.pdbx_strand_id
1 'polypeptide(L)'
;RKSFVIFLKTYLLIFIKFFQNSYFTFLDIIYLAYLILNLKNSKEAKNKTITIVTAADKSHYESVKQLVSSVQKTNKEVVVYFYDLEIDSEFKIEEIKYKNFVYRKFDFSNYPSFFSKKYFSEYDNSHKLGYYAWKGVVVNQVANEIDGILIWCDAGNVFKKKLSLVKKLVNKKKFYSPISSNRVVDWTYPTLIRDLNLSDDLLRKRNLWSCFVCFDLTSQLGRDMANYWSEWSQKQNLIAPVGSNRFNHRQDQTLITLLYYKLINQKLVPKTYKIFGLRFQQDIEIQPKNIKNIL
;
A
#
# COMPACT_ATOMS: atom_id res chain seq x y z
N ARG A 1 8.72 -44.53 11.93
CA ARG A 1 7.29 -44.21 12.23
C ARG A 1 7.07 -42.71 12.54
N LYS A 2 7.87 -42.07 13.41
CA LYS A 2 7.71 -40.62 13.74
C LYS A 2 7.86 -39.68 12.52
N SER A 3 8.82 -39.93 11.63
CA SER A 3 9.04 -39.11 10.42
C SER A 3 7.88 -39.21 9.42
N PHE A 4 7.27 -40.37 9.28
CA PHE A 4 6.11 -40.58 8.40
C PHE A 4 4.86 -39.85 8.91
N VAL A 5 4.64 -39.82 10.22
CA VAL A 5 3.52 -39.09 10.84
C VAL A 5 3.69 -37.56 10.66
N ILE A 6 4.92 -37.05 10.79
CA ILE A 6 5.23 -35.64 10.56
C ILE A 6 5.00 -35.29 9.09
N PHE A 7 5.47 -36.12 8.17
CA PHE A 7 5.26 -35.96 6.74
C PHE A 7 3.75 -35.92 6.40
N LEU A 8 2.95 -36.87 6.90
CA LEU A 8 1.51 -36.91 6.65
C LEU A 8 0.79 -35.66 7.20
N LYS A 9 1.14 -35.22 8.41
CA LYS A 9 0.60 -33.99 9.00
C LYS A 9 0.94 -32.74 8.17
N THR A 10 2.15 -32.65 7.67
CA THR A 10 2.58 -31.52 6.83
C THR A 10 1.79 -31.48 5.51
N TYR A 11 1.65 -32.63 4.83
CA TYR A 11 0.87 -32.73 3.60
C TYR A 11 -0.63 -32.42 3.83
N LEU A 12 -1.21 -32.93 4.91
CA LEU A 12 -2.59 -32.62 5.27
C LEU A 12 -2.80 -31.13 5.54
N LEU A 13 -1.85 -30.46 6.22
CA LEU A 13 -1.91 -29.02 6.44
C LEU A 13 -1.76 -28.22 5.14
N ILE A 14 -0.89 -28.65 4.22
CA ILE A 14 -0.75 -28.03 2.90
C ILE A 14 -2.05 -28.20 2.11
N PHE A 15 -2.65 -29.38 2.11
CA PHE A 15 -3.90 -29.70 1.44
C PHE A 15 -5.07 -28.87 2.00
N ILE A 16 -5.21 -28.79 3.33
CA ILE A 16 -6.23 -27.96 3.99
C ILE A 16 -6.04 -26.47 3.63
N LYS A 17 -4.80 -25.95 3.66
CA LYS A 17 -4.50 -24.57 3.24
C LYS A 17 -4.82 -24.32 1.77
N PHE A 18 -4.57 -25.29 0.90
CA PHE A 18 -4.90 -25.19 -0.52
C PHE A 18 -6.42 -25.07 -0.72
N PHE A 19 -7.22 -25.92 -0.06
CA PHE A 19 -8.68 -25.86 -0.16
C PHE A 19 -9.27 -24.59 0.47
N GLN A 20 -8.75 -24.16 1.61
CA GLN A 20 -9.15 -22.89 2.23
C GLN A 20 -8.84 -21.71 1.33
N ASN A 21 -7.65 -21.65 0.74
CA ASN A 21 -7.27 -20.60 -0.19
C ASN A 21 -8.12 -20.62 -1.47
N SER A 22 -8.45 -21.80 -1.98
CA SER A 22 -9.31 -21.96 -3.18
C SER A 22 -10.74 -21.50 -2.89
N TYR A 23 -11.29 -21.83 -1.74
CA TYR A 23 -12.60 -21.38 -1.29
C TYR A 23 -12.65 -19.86 -1.13
N PHE A 24 -11.67 -19.27 -0.45
CA PHE A 24 -11.59 -17.81 -0.31
C PHE A 24 -11.39 -17.11 -1.66
N THR A 25 -10.59 -17.68 -2.55
CA THR A 25 -10.41 -17.17 -3.91
C THR A 25 -11.72 -17.17 -4.68
N PHE A 26 -12.50 -18.22 -4.57
CA PHE A 26 -13.83 -18.34 -5.21
C PHE A 26 -14.81 -17.29 -4.67
N LEU A 27 -14.90 -17.13 -3.35
CA LEU A 27 -15.73 -16.08 -2.74
C LEU A 27 -15.28 -14.67 -3.13
N ASP A 28 -13.97 -14.45 -3.21
CA ASP A 28 -13.40 -13.20 -3.66
C ASP A 28 -13.77 -12.90 -5.14
N ILE A 29 -13.77 -13.91 -6.02
CA ILE A 29 -14.19 -13.78 -7.43
C ILE A 29 -15.67 -13.41 -7.51
N ILE A 30 -16.54 -14.08 -6.77
CA ILE A 30 -17.98 -13.76 -6.73
C ILE A 30 -18.20 -12.32 -6.26
N TYR A 31 -17.54 -11.94 -5.16
CA TYR A 31 -17.66 -10.59 -4.63
C TYR A 31 -17.13 -9.54 -5.61
N LEU A 32 -16.05 -9.85 -6.31
CA LEU A 32 -15.49 -8.99 -7.35
C LEU A 32 -16.46 -8.82 -8.53
N ALA A 33 -17.06 -9.92 -9.02
CA ALA A 33 -18.07 -9.85 -10.07
C ALA A 33 -19.26 -8.98 -9.64
N TYR A 34 -19.76 -9.18 -8.41
CA TYR A 34 -20.79 -8.35 -7.83
C TYR A 34 -20.39 -6.86 -7.77
N LEU A 35 -19.16 -6.55 -7.33
CA LEU A 35 -18.66 -5.18 -7.32
C LEU A 35 -18.61 -4.57 -8.72
N ILE A 36 -18.08 -5.28 -9.71
CA ILE A 36 -17.96 -4.78 -11.09
C ILE A 36 -19.34 -4.47 -11.67
N LEU A 37 -20.32 -5.36 -11.48
CA LEU A 37 -21.69 -5.14 -11.93
C LEU A 37 -22.31 -3.88 -11.28
N ASN A 38 -22.12 -3.71 -9.97
CA ASN A 38 -22.61 -2.55 -9.24
C ASN A 38 -21.85 -1.25 -9.57
N LEU A 39 -20.56 -1.33 -9.91
CA LEU A 39 -19.75 -0.16 -10.27
C LEU A 39 -20.11 0.40 -11.67
N LYS A 40 -20.59 -0.44 -12.58
CA LYS A 40 -21.00 0.02 -13.92
C LYS A 40 -22.10 1.10 -13.88
N ASN A 41 -22.92 1.10 -12.85
CA ASN A 41 -24.10 1.97 -12.72
C ASN A 41 -23.83 3.27 -11.93
N SER A 42 -22.61 3.52 -11.44
CA SER A 42 -22.33 4.73 -10.68
C SER A 42 -22.01 5.92 -11.60
N LYS A 43 -22.93 6.89 -11.67
CA LYS A 43 -22.79 8.12 -12.48
C LYS A 43 -21.85 9.16 -11.85
N GLU A 44 -21.68 9.16 -10.52
CA GLU A 44 -20.97 10.20 -9.75
C GLU A 44 -19.43 10.23 -9.93
N ALA A 45 -18.83 9.14 -10.38
CA ALA A 45 -17.38 9.07 -10.49
C ALA A 45 -16.77 9.89 -11.63
N LYS A 46 -17.57 10.39 -12.60
CA LYS A 46 -17.03 10.95 -13.86
C LYS A 46 -16.13 12.18 -13.64
N ASN A 47 -16.46 13.05 -12.69
CA ASN A 47 -15.84 14.37 -12.56
C ASN A 47 -14.69 14.48 -11.53
N LYS A 48 -14.39 13.42 -10.76
CA LYS A 48 -13.32 13.47 -9.77
C LYS A 48 -11.96 13.39 -10.46
N THR A 49 -11.04 14.25 -10.09
CA THR A 49 -9.63 14.15 -10.45
C THR A 49 -8.97 12.98 -9.74
N ILE A 50 -7.89 12.46 -10.30
CA ILE A 50 -7.03 11.46 -9.64
C ILE A 50 -5.64 12.06 -9.53
N THR A 51 -5.08 11.98 -8.33
CA THR A 51 -3.70 12.31 -8.04
C THR A 51 -3.01 11.08 -7.46
N ILE A 52 -1.83 10.77 -7.95
CA ILE A 52 -0.95 9.75 -7.40
C ILE A 52 0.14 10.44 -6.58
N VAL A 53 0.44 9.90 -5.41
CA VAL A 53 1.61 10.30 -4.63
C VAL A 53 2.51 9.09 -4.41
N THR A 54 3.80 9.28 -4.62
CA THR A 54 4.84 8.29 -4.39
C THR A 54 6.05 8.92 -3.73
N ALA A 55 6.90 8.12 -3.11
CA ALA A 55 8.16 8.58 -2.57
C ALA A 55 9.22 7.49 -2.69
N ALA A 56 10.48 7.89 -2.84
CA ALA A 56 11.62 6.99 -2.91
C ALA A 56 12.92 7.72 -2.57
N ASP A 57 13.90 6.98 -2.11
CA ASP A 57 15.31 7.37 -2.12
C ASP A 57 15.97 6.91 -3.43
N LYS A 58 17.26 7.21 -3.60
CA LYS A 58 18.02 6.87 -4.83
C LYS A 58 18.02 5.38 -5.17
N SER A 59 17.79 4.50 -4.20
CA SER A 59 17.77 3.05 -4.44
C SER A 59 16.57 2.60 -5.29
N HIS A 60 15.57 3.50 -5.53
CA HIS A 60 14.36 3.20 -6.28
C HIS A 60 14.03 4.26 -7.36
N TYR A 61 15.00 5.09 -7.76
CA TYR A 61 14.74 6.14 -8.75
C TYR A 61 14.34 5.61 -10.13
N GLU A 62 14.92 4.50 -10.57
CA GLU A 62 14.50 3.89 -11.84
C GLU A 62 13.08 3.32 -11.77
N SER A 63 12.71 2.78 -10.62
CA SER A 63 11.33 2.35 -10.36
C SER A 63 10.35 3.52 -10.40
N VAL A 64 10.71 4.70 -9.86
CA VAL A 64 9.91 5.94 -10.00
C VAL A 64 9.72 6.32 -11.46
N LYS A 65 10.79 6.32 -12.28
CA LYS A 65 10.71 6.60 -13.72
C LYS A 65 9.77 5.61 -14.43
N GLN A 66 9.86 4.31 -14.09
CA GLN A 66 8.96 3.28 -14.61
C GLN A 66 7.50 3.53 -14.22
N LEU A 67 7.23 3.85 -12.96
CA LEU A 67 5.90 4.19 -12.47
C LEU A 67 5.32 5.36 -13.27
N VAL A 68 6.04 6.49 -13.34
CA VAL A 68 5.61 7.71 -14.04
C VAL A 68 5.36 7.43 -15.52
N SER A 69 6.28 6.72 -16.20
CA SER A 69 6.10 6.30 -17.60
C SER A 69 4.83 5.46 -17.80
N SER A 70 4.55 4.54 -16.87
CA SER A 70 3.34 3.70 -16.94
C SER A 70 2.06 4.51 -16.74
N VAL A 71 2.08 5.51 -15.86
CA VAL A 71 0.96 6.45 -15.66
C VAL A 71 0.78 7.30 -16.91
N GLN A 72 1.84 7.89 -17.45
CA GLN A 72 1.79 8.70 -18.66
C GLN A 72 1.17 7.96 -19.85
N LYS A 73 1.50 6.66 -20.00
CA LYS A 73 0.95 5.83 -21.09
C LYS A 73 -0.53 5.50 -20.92
N THR A 74 -0.99 5.29 -19.70
CA THR A 74 -2.32 4.74 -19.43
C THR A 74 -3.32 5.76 -18.88
N ASN A 75 -2.84 6.83 -18.21
CA ASN A 75 -3.64 7.80 -17.46
C ASN A 75 -3.06 9.22 -17.58
N LYS A 76 -3.07 9.77 -18.80
CA LYS A 76 -2.37 11.02 -19.17
C LYS A 76 -2.80 12.25 -18.39
N GLU A 77 -4.00 12.27 -17.82
CA GLU A 77 -4.58 13.36 -17.04
C GLU A 77 -4.25 13.29 -15.54
N VAL A 78 -3.66 12.19 -15.08
CA VAL A 78 -3.35 11.99 -13.66
C VAL A 78 -2.12 12.80 -13.27
N VAL A 79 -2.20 13.52 -12.17
CA VAL A 79 -1.03 14.23 -11.59
C VAL A 79 -0.25 13.25 -10.72
N VAL A 80 1.08 13.26 -10.82
CA VAL A 80 1.97 12.42 -10.01
C VAL A 80 2.85 13.33 -9.16
N TYR A 81 2.66 13.27 -7.84
CA TYR A 81 3.56 13.84 -6.84
C TYR A 81 4.63 12.83 -6.48
N PHE A 82 5.87 13.22 -6.61
CA PHE A 82 7.03 12.44 -6.18
C PHE A 82 7.77 13.16 -5.06
N TYR A 83 7.88 12.51 -3.91
CA TYR A 83 8.71 12.98 -2.80
C TYR A 83 10.05 12.25 -2.79
N ASP A 84 11.10 13.01 -3.00
CA ASP A 84 12.47 12.53 -2.92
C ASP A 84 12.90 12.44 -1.44
N LEU A 85 13.21 11.22 -1.01
CA LEU A 85 13.63 10.90 0.36
C LEU A 85 15.16 10.85 0.51
N GLU A 86 15.91 11.10 -0.55
CA GLU A 86 17.36 11.08 -0.47
C GLU A 86 17.89 12.34 0.21
N ILE A 87 18.76 12.15 1.22
CA ILE A 87 19.31 13.26 2.01
C ILE A 87 20.48 13.91 1.25
N ASP A 88 21.37 13.07 0.70
CA ASP A 88 22.68 13.47 0.20
C ASP A 88 22.76 13.72 -1.31
N SER A 89 21.69 13.45 -2.06
CA SER A 89 21.66 13.65 -3.51
C SER A 89 20.28 14.10 -3.98
N GLU A 90 20.18 14.52 -5.23
CA GLU A 90 18.91 14.94 -5.82
C GLU A 90 18.52 14.02 -6.98
N PHE A 91 17.22 13.83 -7.12
CA PHE A 91 16.65 13.17 -8.28
C PHE A 91 16.80 14.05 -9.52
N LYS A 92 17.22 13.47 -10.64
CA LYS A 92 17.33 14.18 -11.92
C LYS A 92 15.95 14.37 -12.55
N ILE A 93 15.28 15.44 -12.17
CA ILE A 93 13.91 15.74 -12.57
C ILE A 93 13.77 15.92 -14.08
N GLU A 94 14.82 16.43 -14.75
CA GLU A 94 14.87 16.64 -16.20
C GLU A 94 14.73 15.34 -17.02
N GLU A 95 14.97 14.19 -16.41
CA GLU A 95 14.75 12.90 -17.05
C GLU A 95 13.26 12.50 -17.13
N ILE A 96 12.37 13.20 -16.40
CA ILE A 96 10.93 12.95 -16.41
C ILE A 96 10.23 13.89 -17.39
N LYS A 97 9.90 13.39 -18.58
CA LYS A 97 9.17 14.13 -19.61
C LYS A 97 7.64 14.01 -19.46
N TYR A 98 7.13 14.19 -18.25
CA TYR A 98 5.69 14.12 -17.98
C TYR A 98 5.18 15.43 -17.39
N LYS A 99 4.34 16.16 -18.14
CA LYS A 99 3.87 17.51 -17.77
C LYS A 99 3.10 17.57 -16.45
N ASN A 100 2.45 16.47 -16.05
CA ASN A 100 1.70 16.37 -14.81
C ASN A 100 2.53 15.73 -13.70
N PHE A 101 3.84 15.92 -13.69
CA PHE A 101 4.76 15.46 -12.66
C PHE A 101 5.15 16.62 -11.74
N VAL A 102 5.00 16.41 -10.43
CA VAL A 102 5.35 17.38 -9.39
C VAL A 102 6.42 16.75 -8.50
N TYR A 103 7.61 17.35 -8.53
CA TYR A 103 8.73 16.93 -7.69
C TYR A 103 8.73 17.71 -6.37
N ARG A 104 9.04 17.03 -5.27
CA ARG A 104 9.26 17.62 -3.94
C ARG A 104 10.38 16.91 -3.22
N LYS A 105 11.22 17.67 -2.52
CA LYS A 105 12.17 17.13 -1.53
C LYS A 105 11.43 16.94 -0.23
N PHE A 106 11.61 15.76 0.42
CA PHE A 106 11.05 15.54 1.76
C PHE A 106 11.94 16.18 2.81
N ASP A 107 11.38 17.08 3.60
CA ASP A 107 12.11 17.75 4.68
C ASP A 107 11.98 16.96 5.99
N PHE A 108 13.00 16.19 6.33
CA PHE A 108 13.05 15.39 7.54
C PHE A 108 13.13 16.22 8.82
N SER A 109 13.58 17.51 8.75
CA SER A 109 13.76 18.36 9.92
C SER A 109 12.45 18.69 10.65
N ASN A 110 11.32 18.62 9.92
CA ASN A 110 9.99 18.89 10.44
C ASN A 110 9.35 17.69 11.18
N TYR A 111 10.06 16.56 11.30
CA TYR A 111 9.51 15.31 11.82
C TYR A 111 10.40 14.68 12.89
N PRO A 112 9.87 13.75 13.70
CA PRO A 112 10.66 13.06 14.70
C PRO A 112 11.93 12.42 14.12
N SER A 113 13.03 12.46 14.86
CA SER A 113 14.37 12.04 14.40
C SER A 113 14.43 10.60 13.84
N PHE A 114 13.52 9.73 14.22
CA PHE A 114 13.48 8.36 13.68
C PHE A 114 13.09 8.29 12.19
N PHE A 115 12.48 9.35 11.62
CA PHE A 115 12.13 9.41 10.20
C PHE A 115 13.36 9.35 9.28
N SER A 116 14.47 9.96 9.68
CA SER A 116 15.74 9.97 8.93
C SER A 116 16.66 8.78 9.25
N LYS A 117 16.31 7.94 10.23
CA LYS A 117 17.14 6.80 10.63
C LYS A 117 17.06 5.67 9.63
N LYS A 118 18.20 5.23 9.10
CA LYS A 118 18.33 3.98 8.34
C LYS A 118 18.50 2.82 9.32
N TYR A 119 17.77 1.73 9.09
CA TYR A 119 17.91 0.49 9.86
C TYR A 119 18.00 -0.70 8.92
N PHE A 120 18.70 -1.75 9.35
CA PHE A 120 18.81 -2.98 8.59
C PHE A 120 17.59 -3.87 8.87
N SER A 121 16.97 -4.37 7.81
CA SER A 121 15.85 -5.31 7.87
C SER A 121 16.33 -6.71 7.50
N GLU A 122 16.41 -7.61 8.47
CA GLU A 122 16.73 -9.03 8.26
C GLU A 122 15.69 -9.75 7.40
N TYR A 123 14.45 -9.25 7.40
CA TYR A 123 13.34 -9.86 6.66
C TYR A 123 13.59 -9.90 5.15
N ASP A 124 14.17 -8.85 4.58
CA ASP A 124 14.43 -8.68 3.16
C ASP A 124 15.88 -8.31 2.86
N ASN A 125 16.77 -8.46 3.85
CA ASN A 125 18.21 -8.25 3.77
C ASN A 125 18.57 -6.89 3.13
N SER A 126 17.94 -5.82 3.59
CA SER A 126 18.11 -4.47 3.02
C SER A 126 17.99 -3.37 4.07
N HIS A 127 18.59 -2.21 3.78
CA HIS A 127 18.39 -1.02 4.59
C HIS A 127 17.06 -0.34 4.26
N LYS A 128 16.38 0.13 5.30
CA LYS A 128 15.11 0.84 5.22
C LYS A 128 15.21 2.18 5.93
N LEU A 129 14.44 3.16 5.45
CA LEU A 129 14.42 4.52 5.99
C LEU A 129 13.17 4.74 6.84
N GLY A 130 13.37 5.23 8.07
CA GLY A 130 12.31 5.81 8.91
C GLY A 130 11.12 4.89 9.18
N TYR A 131 11.30 3.57 9.12
CA TYR A 131 10.21 2.60 9.31
C TYR A 131 9.00 2.85 8.40
N TYR A 132 9.20 3.50 7.25
CA TYR A 132 8.15 3.97 6.31
C TYR A 132 7.17 4.99 6.93
N ALA A 133 7.49 5.62 8.04
CA ALA A 133 6.66 6.61 8.71
C ALA A 133 6.33 7.80 7.80
N TRP A 134 7.24 8.19 6.93
CA TRP A 134 7.07 9.24 5.94
C TRP A 134 5.89 9.02 4.99
N LYS A 135 5.42 7.76 4.75
CA LYS A 135 4.28 7.48 3.86
C LYS A 135 3.01 8.20 4.28
N GLY A 136 2.58 8.02 5.54
CA GLY A 136 1.37 8.67 6.05
C GLY A 136 1.46 10.19 5.97
N VAL A 137 2.63 10.74 6.28
CA VAL A 137 2.88 12.18 6.24
C VAL A 137 2.80 12.74 4.82
N VAL A 138 3.50 12.12 3.87
CA VAL A 138 3.49 12.53 2.45
C VAL A 138 2.06 12.47 1.87
N VAL A 139 1.32 11.43 2.21
CA VAL A 139 -0.09 11.31 1.80
C VAL A 139 -0.92 12.46 2.36
N ASN A 140 -0.78 12.78 3.64
CA ASN A 140 -1.56 13.84 4.27
C ASN A 140 -1.18 15.25 3.77
N GLN A 141 0.11 15.50 3.49
CA GLN A 141 0.54 16.76 2.88
C GLN A 141 -0.20 17.01 1.56
N VAL A 142 -0.21 16.01 0.66
CA VAL A 142 -0.92 16.14 -0.62
C VAL A 142 -2.44 16.18 -0.43
N ALA A 143 -2.98 15.42 0.53
CA ALA A 143 -4.43 15.41 0.83
C ALA A 143 -4.96 16.78 1.27
N ASN A 144 -4.12 17.61 1.89
CA ASN A 144 -4.48 18.97 2.31
C ASN A 144 -4.46 19.99 1.17
N GLU A 145 -3.87 19.66 0.03
CA GLU A 145 -3.70 20.59 -1.09
C GLU A 145 -4.67 20.30 -2.25
N ILE A 146 -5.26 19.12 -2.29
CA ILE A 146 -6.08 18.68 -3.43
C ILE A 146 -7.47 18.22 -3.00
N ASP A 147 -8.35 18.18 -3.98
CA ASP A 147 -9.63 17.49 -3.93
C ASP A 147 -9.63 16.28 -4.89
N GLY A 148 -10.64 15.42 -4.75
CA GLY A 148 -10.82 14.26 -5.60
C GLY A 148 -10.29 12.96 -5.00
N ILE A 149 -9.65 12.13 -5.80
CA ILE A 149 -9.10 10.85 -5.36
C ILE A 149 -7.59 10.94 -5.27
N LEU A 150 -7.07 10.72 -4.07
CA LEU A 150 -5.64 10.57 -3.82
C LEU A 150 -5.29 9.08 -3.77
N ILE A 151 -4.19 8.71 -4.42
CA ILE A 151 -3.67 7.34 -4.44
C ILE A 151 -2.22 7.36 -3.96
N TRP A 152 -1.95 6.75 -2.81
CA TRP A 152 -0.59 6.34 -2.49
C TRP A 152 -0.21 5.15 -3.37
N CYS A 153 0.97 5.20 -3.97
CA CYS A 153 1.48 4.15 -4.83
C CYS A 153 2.98 3.96 -4.61
N ASP A 154 3.41 2.78 -4.14
CA ASP A 154 4.84 2.46 -4.03
C ASP A 154 5.51 2.57 -5.40
N ALA A 155 6.77 3.03 -5.44
CA ALA A 155 7.53 3.29 -6.67
C ALA A 155 7.64 2.08 -7.62
N GLY A 156 7.69 0.86 -7.06
CA GLY A 156 7.74 -0.38 -7.83
C GLY A 156 6.44 -0.81 -8.48
N ASN A 157 5.38 0.00 -8.44
CA ASN A 157 4.11 -0.38 -9.07
C ASN A 157 4.04 0.09 -10.53
N VAL A 158 3.34 -0.69 -11.38
CA VAL A 158 3.19 -0.40 -12.82
C VAL A 158 1.73 -0.44 -13.22
N PHE A 159 1.29 0.59 -13.95
CA PHE A 159 -0.06 0.68 -14.51
C PHE A 159 -0.11 0.12 -15.92
N LYS A 160 -1.02 -0.82 -16.17
CA LYS A 160 -1.27 -1.43 -17.48
C LYS A 160 -2.62 -1.05 -18.09
N LYS A 161 -3.50 -0.40 -17.33
CA LYS A 161 -4.85 0.03 -17.72
C LYS A 161 -5.20 1.37 -17.11
N LYS A 162 -6.27 1.98 -17.63
CA LYS A 162 -6.88 3.18 -17.04
C LYS A 162 -7.45 2.91 -15.65
N LEU A 163 -7.35 3.91 -14.77
CA LEU A 163 -7.83 3.85 -13.38
C LEU A 163 -9.37 4.02 -13.25
N SER A 164 -10.12 3.97 -14.35
CA SER A 164 -11.57 4.22 -14.35
C SER A 164 -12.37 3.32 -13.40
N LEU A 165 -12.00 2.04 -13.28
CA LEU A 165 -12.66 1.12 -12.33
C LEU A 165 -12.22 1.38 -10.89
N VAL A 166 -10.94 1.68 -10.66
CA VAL A 166 -10.44 2.10 -9.34
C VAL A 166 -11.16 3.36 -8.90
N LYS A 167 -11.27 4.36 -9.77
CA LYS A 167 -12.00 5.60 -9.52
C LYS A 167 -13.44 5.35 -9.07
N LYS A 168 -14.18 4.49 -9.78
CA LYS A 168 -15.55 4.12 -9.40
C LYS A 168 -15.62 3.41 -8.05
N LEU A 169 -14.68 2.48 -7.81
CA LEU A 169 -14.60 1.75 -6.54
C LEU A 169 -14.37 2.70 -5.37
N VAL A 170 -13.38 3.58 -5.49
CA VAL A 170 -13.02 4.54 -4.43
C VAL A 170 -14.16 5.54 -4.20
N ASN A 171 -14.80 6.03 -5.25
CA ASN A 171 -15.98 6.88 -5.11
C ASN A 171 -17.12 6.21 -4.32
N LYS A 172 -17.33 4.90 -4.54
CA LYS A 172 -18.36 4.13 -3.84
C LYS A 172 -17.96 3.79 -2.40
N LYS A 173 -16.72 3.38 -2.18
CA LYS A 173 -16.23 2.86 -0.89
C LYS A 173 -15.59 3.93 0.00
N LYS A 174 -15.26 5.09 -0.57
CA LYS A 174 -14.53 6.22 0.04
C LYS A 174 -13.08 5.92 0.39
N PHE A 175 -12.72 4.66 0.48
CA PHE A 175 -11.38 4.16 0.70
C PHE A 175 -11.19 2.82 0.00
N TYR A 176 -9.96 2.54 -0.47
CA TYR A 176 -9.59 1.23 -1.01
C TYR A 176 -8.11 0.96 -0.79
N SER A 177 -7.82 -0.26 -0.33
CA SER A 177 -6.50 -0.87 -0.38
C SER A 177 -6.67 -2.36 -0.65
N PRO A 178 -5.79 -3.01 -1.43
CA PRO A 178 -5.85 -4.46 -1.65
C PRO A 178 -5.66 -5.21 -0.33
N ILE A 179 -6.26 -6.39 -0.24
CA ILE A 179 -5.97 -7.29 0.88
C ILE A 179 -4.58 -7.91 0.72
N SER A 180 -3.88 -8.07 1.83
CA SER A 180 -2.59 -8.74 1.92
C SER A 180 -2.75 -10.19 2.40
N SER A 181 -1.65 -10.93 2.43
CA SER A 181 -1.54 -12.19 3.15
C SER A 181 -1.56 -11.94 4.67
N ASN A 182 -1.76 -12.99 5.44
CA ASN A 182 -1.73 -13.01 6.90
C ASN A 182 -2.84 -12.19 7.59
N ARG A 183 -3.06 -12.50 8.85
CA ARG A 183 -4.05 -11.85 9.70
C ARG A 183 -3.39 -10.68 10.45
N VAL A 184 -4.22 -9.85 11.05
CA VAL A 184 -3.78 -8.71 11.86
C VAL A 184 -2.87 -9.18 12.99
N VAL A 185 -3.21 -10.26 13.69
CA VAL A 185 -2.39 -10.82 14.78
C VAL A 185 -0.97 -11.22 14.32
N ASP A 186 -0.81 -11.68 13.09
CA ASP A 186 0.47 -12.17 12.58
C ASP A 186 1.47 -11.02 12.35
N TRP A 187 0.98 -9.78 12.18
CA TRP A 187 1.78 -8.60 11.83
C TRP A 187 1.51 -7.38 12.69
N THR A 188 0.98 -7.58 13.90
CA THR A 188 0.83 -6.51 14.89
C THR A 188 1.57 -6.89 16.16
N TYR A 189 2.54 -6.07 16.54
CA TYR A 189 3.37 -6.34 17.71
C TYR A 189 2.53 -6.42 19.00
N PRO A 190 2.83 -7.34 19.93
CA PRO A 190 1.97 -7.63 21.10
C PRO A 190 1.68 -6.41 22.00
N THR A 191 2.65 -5.49 22.17
CA THR A 191 2.40 -4.28 22.96
C THR A 191 1.31 -3.42 22.33
N LEU A 192 1.32 -3.30 20.99
CA LEU A 192 0.31 -2.52 20.26
C LEU A 192 -1.09 -3.17 20.36
N ILE A 193 -1.16 -4.51 20.35
CA ILE A 193 -2.42 -5.23 20.55
C ILE A 193 -3.02 -4.87 21.90
N ARG A 194 -2.21 -4.92 22.95
CA ARG A 194 -2.61 -4.57 24.32
C ARG A 194 -2.97 -3.09 24.45
N ASP A 195 -2.08 -2.21 24.03
CA ASP A 195 -2.19 -0.76 24.26
C ASP A 195 -3.37 -0.13 23.48
N LEU A 196 -3.74 -0.71 22.34
CA LEU A 196 -4.94 -0.33 21.58
C LEU A 196 -6.19 -1.16 21.93
N ASN A 197 -6.09 -2.09 22.87
CA ASN A 197 -7.16 -3.01 23.29
C ASN A 197 -7.87 -3.65 22.08
N LEU A 198 -7.08 -4.30 21.20
CA LEU A 198 -7.60 -4.90 19.99
C LEU A 198 -8.38 -6.19 20.32
N SER A 199 -9.61 -6.29 19.80
CA SER A 199 -10.45 -7.47 20.01
C SER A 199 -9.96 -8.69 19.22
N ASP A 200 -10.27 -9.89 19.71
CA ASP A 200 -9.96 -11.16 19.04
C ASP A 200 -10.59 -11.24 17.64
N ASP A 201 -11.78 -10.66 17.44
CA ASP A 201 -12.41 -10.59 16.13
C ASP A 201 -11.55 -9.77 15.16
N LEU A 202 -11.04 -8.60 15.59
CA LEU A 202 -10.15 -7.78 14.77
C LEU A 202 -8.84 -8.49 14.48
N LEU A 203 -8.25 -9.16 15.46
CA LEU A 203 -6.99 -9.90 15.30
C LEU A 203 -7.07 -11.03 14.28
N ARG A 204 -8.23 -11.64 14.09
CA ARG A 204 -8.48 -12.67 13.07
C ARG A 204 -8.68 -12.14 11.66
N LYS A 205 -8.92 -10.83 11.48
CA LYS A 205 -9.15 -10.20 10.17
C LYS A 205 -7.88 -10.17 9.33
N ARG A 206 -8.05 -10.00 8.01
CA ARG A 206 -6.93 -9.94 7.04
C ARG A 206 -6.28 -8.55 7.03
N ASN A 207 -4.98 -8.52 6.83
CA ASN A 207 -4.27 -7.26 6.61
C ASN A 207 -4.61 -6.64 5.26
N LEU A 208 -4.51 -5.31 5.20
CA LEU A 208 -4.46 -4.55 3.96
C LEU A 208 -3.03 -4.53 3.41
N TRP A 209 -2.85 -4.14 2.17
CA TRP A 209 -1.55 -3.99 1.53
C TRP A 209 -1.24 -2.52 1.28
N SER A 210 -0.29 -1.95 2.00
CA SER A 210 0.05 -0.52 1.96
C SER A 210 0.79 -0.05 0.71
N CYS A 211 1.07 -0.93 -0.26
CA CYS A 211 1.73 -0.54 -1.50
C CYS A 211 0.81 0.24 -2.47
N PHE A 212 -0.51 0.19 -2.25
CA PHE A 212 -1.49 0.89 -3.07
C PHE A 212 -2.71 1.23 -2.22
N VAL A 213 -2.87 2.50 -1.84
CA VAL A 213 -3.93 2.96 -0.94
C VAL A 213 -4.64 4.16 -1.55
N CYS A 214 -5.96 4.12 -1.63
CA CYS A 214 -6.77 5.14 -2.28
C CYS A 214 -7.73 5.80 -1.29
N PHE A 215 -7.84 7.11 -1.37
CA PHE A 215 -8.67 7.96 -0.52
C PHE A 215 -9.59 8.83 -1.39
N ASP A 216 -10.88 8.87 -1.08
CA ASP A 216 -11.82 9.84 -1.66
C ASP A 216 -11.84 11.10 -0.78
N LEU A 217 -11.03 12.08 -1.13
CA LEU A 217 -10.89 13.32 -0.36
C LEU A 217 -12.12 14.23 -0.43
N THR A 218 -13.11 13.92 -1.26
CA THR A 218 -14.39 14.61 -1.24
C THR A 218 -15.31 14.11 -0.11
N SER A 219 -14.88 13.07 0.62
CA SER A 219 -15.57 12.53 1.79
C SER A 219 -14.76 12.76 3.06
N GLN A 220 -15.44 13.04 4.17
CA GLN A 220 -14.81 13.18 5.47
C GLN A 220 -14.00 11.92 5.82
N LEU A 221 -14.55 10.73 5.59
CA LEU A 221 -13.88 9.46 5.85
C LEU A 221 -12.53 9.33 5.12
N GLY A 222 -12.45 9.75 3.84
CA GLY A 222 -11.19 9.71 3.09
C GLY A 222 -10.15 10.65 3.66
N ARG A 223 -10.56 11.87 4.07
CA ARG A 223 -9.69 12.84 4.74
C ARG A 223 -9.23 12.35 6.11
N ASP A 224 -10.15 11.83 6.93
CA ASP A 224 -9.84 11.27 8.25
C ASP A 224 -8.82 10.13 8.16
N MET A 225 -9.00 9.22 7.18
CA MET A 225 -8.07 8.12 6.97
C MET A 225 -6.65 8.60 6.61
N ALA A 226 -6.53 9.62 5.76
CA ALA A 226 -5.23 10.20 5.41
C ALA A 226 -4.58 10.91 6.61
N ASN A 227 -5.37 11.71 7.35
CA ASN A 227 -4.91 12.44 8.52
C ASN A 227 -4.44 11.49 9.65
N TYR A 228 -5.29 10.53 10.05
CA TYR A 228 -4.93 9.58 11.11
C TYR A 228 -3.75 8.68 10.71
N TRP A 229 -3.61 8.32 9.41
CA TRP A 229 -2.41 7.58 8.98
C TRP A 229 -1.14 8.41 9.21
N SER A 230 -1.18 9.72 8.91
CA SER A 230 -0.09 10.65 9.20
C SER A 230 0.18 10.76 10.71
N GLU A 231 -0.84 11.01 11.51
CA GLU A 231 -0.72 11.16 12.97
C GLU A 231 -0.12 9.90 13.63
N TRP A 232 -0.62 8.72 13.24
CA TRP A 232 -0.13 7.45 13.79
C TRP A 232 1.29 7.13 13.34
N SER A 233 1.64 7.49 12.10
CA SER A 233 2.99 7.30 11.56
C SER A 233 4.05 8.13 12.30
N GLN A 234 3.68 9.26 12.90
CA GLN A 234 4.58 10.11 13.68
C GLN A 234 4.81 9.61 15.13
N LYS A 235 4.10 8.57 15.55
CA LYS A 235 4.23 7.98 16.88
C LYS A 235 5.09 6.72 16.80
N GLN A 236 6.34 6.79 17.26
CA GLN A 236 7.30 5.69 17.15
C GLN A 236 6.79 4.41 17.81
N ASN A 237 6.10 4.50 18.94
CA ASN A 237 5.51 3.35 19.63
C ASN A 237 4.38 2.66 18.84
N LEU A 238 3.81 3.31 17.84
CA LEU A 238 2.81 2.71 16.94
C LEU A 238 3.45 2.14 15.68
N ILE A 239 4.34 2.92 15.01
CA ILE A 239 4.93 2.51 13.72
C ILE A 239 6.08 1.53 13.89
N ALA A 240 6.84 1.64 14.97
CA ALA A 240 8.01 0.82 15.28
C ALA A 240 8.16 0.61 16.79
N PRO A 241 7.24 -0.15 17.44
CA PRO A 241 7.34 -0.48 18.85
C PRO A 241 8.70 -1.09 19.20
N VAL A 242 9.22 -0.81 20.39
CA VAL A 242 10.50 -1.38 20.84
C VAL A 242 10.44 -2.90 20.82
N GLY A 243 11.43 -3.55 20.19
CA GLY A 243 11.48 -5.00 19.98
C GLY A 243 10.74 -5.50 18.74
N SER A 244 10.03 -4.62 18.03
CA SER A 244 9.39 -4.99 16.77
C SER A 244 10.37 -5.06 15.61
N ASN A 245 10.07 -5.93 14.64
CA ASN A 245 10.75 -6.04 13.35
C ASN A 245 9.77 -6.47 12.26
N ARG A 246 10.23 -6.60 11.01
CA ARG A 246 9.34 -6.92 9.88
C ARG A 246 8.76 -8.34 9.88
N PHE A 247 9.20 -9.23 10.74
CA PHE A 247 8.58 -10.55 10.92
C PHE A 247 7.32 -10.49 11.80
N ASN A 248 7.29 -9.58 12.79
CA ASN A 248 6.24 -9.51 13.80
C ASN A 248 5.42 -8.19 13.78
N HIS A 249 5.85 -7.19 12.97
CA HIS A 249 5.17 -5.91 12.83
C HIS A 249 5.42 -5.30 11.44
N ARG A 250 4.37 -4.96 10.71
CA ARG A 250 4.46 -4.45 9.33
C ARG A 250 4.33 -2.93 9.22
N GLN A 251 4.72 -2.21 10.27
CA GLN A 251 4.92 -0.76 10.25
C GLN A 251 3.72 0.00 9.64
N ASP A 252 3.93 0.79 8.58
CA ASP A 252 2.91 1.53 7.84
C ASP A 252 1.69 0.69 7.43
N GLN A 253 1.92 -0.56 7.05
CA GLN A 253 0.86 -1.51 6.68
C GLN A 253 0.00 -1.90 7.88
N THR A 254 0.60 -2.12 9.05
CA THR A 254 -0.14 -2.38 10.29
C THR A 254 -1.03 -1.20 10.62
N LEU A 255 -0.49 0.03 10.57
CA LEU A 255 -1.24 1.22 10.94
C LEU A 255 -2.46 1.44 10.04
N ILE A 256 -2.30 1.40 8.72
CA ILE A 256 -3.42 1.59 7.79
C ILE A 256 -4.48 0.48 7.92
N THR A 257 -4.04 -0.75 8.24
CA THR A 257 -4.94 -1.88 8.49
C THR A 257 -5.79 -1.66 9.75
N LEU A 258 -5.15 -1.27 10.86
CA LEU A 258 -5.86 -1.01 12.12
C LEU A 258 -6.82 0.17 11.99
N LEU A 259 -6.40 1.26 11.35
CA LEU A 259 -7.25 2.41 11.06
C LEU A 259 -8.47 2.00 10.22
N TYR A 260 -8.27 1.18 9.20
CA TYR A 260 -9.39 0.67 8.40
C TYR A 260 -10.44 -0.03 9.25
N TYR A 261 -10.04 -0.96 10.11
CA TYR A 261 -11.01 -1.69 10.92
C TYR A 261 -11.62 -0.86 12.05
N LYS A 262 -10.91 0.16 12.54
CA LYS A 262 -11.46 1.08 13.54
C LYS A 262 -12.47 2.07 12.96
N LEU A 263 -12.21 2.61 11.77
CA LEU A 263 -13.00 3.70 11.20
C LEU A 263 -14.03 3.21 10.16
N ILE A 264 -13.70 2.20 9.39
CA ILE A 264 -14.49 1.78 8.24
C ILE A 264 -15.24 0.48 8.53
N ASN A 265 -14.55 -0.54 9.02
CA ASN A 265 -15.06 -1.87 9.34
C ASN A 265 -16.03 -2.47 8.28
N GLN A 266 -15.80 -2.18 7.01
CA GLN A 266 -16.56 -2.73 5.89
C GLN A 266 -15.93 -4.03 5.40
N LYS A 267 -16.66 -4.80 4.59
CA LYS A 267 -16.10 -5.95 3.89
C LYS A 267 -14.97 -5.51 2.97
N LEU A 268 -13.79 -6.11 3.14
CA LEU A 268 -12.61 -5.85 2.34
C LEU A 268 -12.87 -6.15 0.86
N VAL A 269 -12.30 -5.33 -0.01
CA VAL A 269 -12.26 -5.60 -1.45
C VAL A 269 -11.11 -6.57 -1.72
N PRO A 270 -11.34 -7.67 -2.47
CA PRO A 270 -10.29 -8.64 -2.78
C PRO A 270 -9.13 -8.04 -3.56
N LYS A 271 -8.05 -8.81 -3.74
CA LYS A 271 -6.91 -8.45 -4.58
C LYS A 271 -7.33 -8.28 -6.05
N THR A 272 -7.73 -7.09 -6.41
CA THR A 272 -8.27 -6.77 -7.73
C THR A 272 -7.24 -6.20 -8.70
N TYR A 273 -5.96 -6.14 -8.31
CA TYR A 273 -4.89 -5.48 -9.06
C TYR A 273 -4.77 -5.94 -10.51
N LYS A 274 -4.89 -7.23 -10.80
CA LYS A 274 -4.81 -7.74 -12.18
C LYS A 274 -5.96 -7.22 -13.05
N ILE A 275 -7.18 -7.16 -12.51
CA ILE A 275 -8.37 -6.69 -13.21
C ILE A 275 -8.31 -5.18 -13.43
N PHE A 276 -7.82 -4.45 -12.44
CA PHE A 276 -7.61 -3.00 -12.56
C PHE A 276 -6.35 -2.65 -13.37
N GLY A 277 -5.59 -3.65 -13.84
CA GLY A 277 -4.40 -3.44 -14.64
C GLY A 277 -3.23 -2.88 -13.83
N LEU A 278 -3.13 -3.26 -12.57
CA LEU A 278 -2.01 -2.92 -11.69
C LEU A 278 -1.07 -4.11 -11.55
N ARG A 279 0.23 -3.85 -11.57
CA ARG A 279 1.27 -4.80 -11.19
C ARG A 279 2.05 -4.19 -10.05
N PHE A 280 2.15 -4.92 -8.94
CA PHE A 280 2.85 -4.51 -7.73
C PHE A 280 4.25 -5.10 -7.68
N GLN A 281 5.18 -4.41 -6.99
CA GLN A 281 6.54 -4.88 -6.71
C GLN A 281 7.31 -5.26 -7.99
N GLN A 282 7.28 -4.38 -8.98
CA GLN A 282 8.04 -4.50 -10.23
C GLN A 282 9.30 -3.61 -10.19
N ASP A 283 9.93 -3.53 -9.01
CA ASP A 283 11.09 -2.68 -8.80
C ASP A 283 12.25 -3.11 -9.70
N ILE A 284 12.74 -2.18 -10.51
CA ILE A 284 13.78 -2.46 -11.52
C ILE A 284 15.11 -2.81 -10.85
N GLU A 285 15.38 -2.14 -9.73
CA GLU A 285 16.64 -2.28 -8.98
C GLU A 285 16.75 -3.64 -8.28
N ILE A 286 15.62 -4.28 -7.96
CA ILE A 286 15.56 -5.54 -7.22
C ILE A 286 15.50 -6.75 -8.15
N GLN A 287 15.10 -6.56 -9.42
CA GLN A 287 15.01 -7.67 -10.37
C GLN A 287 16.40 -8.20 -10.75
N PRO A 288 16.65 -9.53 -10.71
CA PRO A 288 17.88 -10.09 -11.21
C PRO A 288 18.08 -9.68 -12.68
N LYS A 289 19.30 -9.23 -13.02
CA LYS A 289 19.66 -8.72 -14.36
C LYS A 289 19.33 -9.67 -15.53
N ASN A 290 19.01 -10.94 -15.25
CA ASN A 290 18.75 -11.99 -16.24
C ASN A 290 17.31 -12.08 -16.77
N ILE A 291 16.35 -11.26 -16.27
CA ILE A 291 14.96 -11.31 -16.75
C ILE A 291 14.69 -10.35 -17.91
N LYS A 292 15.66 -9.53 -18.31
CA LYS A 292 15.49 -8.57 -19.44
C LYS A 292 15.26 -9.22 -20.82
N ASN A 293 15.42 -10.54 -20.96
CA ASN A 293 15.34 -11.25 -22.25
C ASN A 293 14.11 -12.17 -22.39
N ILE A 294 13.11 -12.10 -21.51
CA ILE A 294 11.94 -13.02 -21.54
C ILE A 294 10.60 -12.24 -21.55
N LEU A 295 10.58 -11.00 -22.02
CA LEU A 295 9.33 -10.26 -22.26
C LEU A 295 9.27 -9.69 -23.66
#